data_60c2a6295ca9e5e61cdbc5352d740636
#
_entry.id   60c2a6295ca9e5e61cdbc5352d740636
#
_cell.length_a   1.000
_cell.length_b   1.000
_cell.length_c   1.000
_cell.angle_alpha   90.00
_cell.angle_beta   90.00
_cell.angle_gamma   90.00
#
_symmetry.space_group_name_H-M   'P 1'
#
loop_
_entity.id
_entity.type
_entity.pdbx_description
1 polymer ?
#
loop_
_entity_poly.entity_id
_entity_poly.type
_entity_poly.pdbx_seq_one_letter_code
_entity_poly.pdbx_strand_id
1 'polypeptide(L)'
;MNSRERVIAAINHREPDRCPVDLAATAQTGMNASTLYRLRAALGLSPDPIRIVEPAQMLGDPGEDLLKLVGSDVVGLWNRGNFYGYRNENWKPWMMSDATPVMMGGGFEYDVDASGRTWVYPEGDRSARHSAVMPAGGSFFDSVDHAEPFDMDDAEEADLTPRQDFKGDFSVASEEDARYWEKESRRLYEETEYAVVGLLGGAGLGDVACLPGPHVKEPRGIRRMDDWLAAHLLFPAYVDEVFALQTEVMLKNLEIYRQAVGERIQVVWISGTDFGTQHATFIGPDVFRRLYKPHYKKINDWVHQNTGWKTFYHSCGAVYPLMQDFVEMGVDIL
;
A
#
# COMPACT_ATOMS: atom_id res chain seq x y z
N MET A 1 5.72 -20.67 22.57
CA MET A 1 6.32 -19.90 21.46
C MET A 1 6.19 -18.41 21.75
N ASN A 2 7.21 -17.59 21.44
CA ASN A 2 7.01 -16.16 21.39
C ASN A 2 6.25 -15.79 20.10
N SER A 3 5.88 -14.50 19.92
CA SER A 3 5.08 -14.05 18.78
C SER A 3 5.76 -14.34 17.44
N ARG A 4 7.05 -14.02 17.31
CA ARG A 4 7.83 -14.25 16.09
C ARG A 4 7.94 -15.75 15.74
N GLU A 5 8.24 -16.60 16.71
CA GLU A 5 8.31 -18.05 16.51
C GLU A 5 6.97 -18.62 16.04
N ARG A 6 5.87 -18.11 16.60
CA ARG A 6 4.49 -18.52 16.25
C ARG A 6 4.17 -18.20 14.81
N VAL A 7 4.46 -16.96 14.36
CA VAL A 7 4.25 -16.54 12.97
C VAL A 7 5.14 -17.36 12.03
N ILE A 8 6.43 -17.52 12.35
CA ILE A 8 7.35 -18.33 11.52
C ILE A 8 6.86 -19.78 11.41
N ALA A 9 6.32 -20.37 12.49
CA ALA A 9 5.76 -21.71 12.42
C ALA A 9 4.57 -21.74 11.45
N ALA A 10 3.62 -20.82 11.59
CA ALA A 10 2.41 -20.77 10.76
C ALA A 10 2.71 -20.58 9.28
N ILE A 11 3.55 -19.59 8.92
CA ILE A 11 3.88 -19.29 7.51
C ILE A 11 4.78 -20.36 6.85
N ASN A 12 5.30 -21.31 7.64
CA ASN A 12 6.03 -22.48 7.17
C ASN A 12 5.23 -23.79 7.32
N HIS A 13 3.89 -23.69 7.41
CA HIS A 13 2.96 -24.80 7.49
C HIS A 13 3.26 -25.77 8.68
N ARG A 14 3.73 -25.22 9.78
CA ARG A 14 3.90 -25.95 11.06
C ARG A 14 2.90 -25.43 12.06
N GLU A 15 2.23 -26.34 12.76
CA GLU A 15 1.22 -25.98 13.75
C GLU A 15 1.84 -25.18 14.91
N PRO A 16 1.41 -23.93 15.11
CA PRO A 16 1.83 -23.11 16.24
C PRO A 16 1.02 -23.46 17.50
N ASP A 17 1.44 -22.94 18.67
CA ASP A 17 0.73 -23.11 19.94
C ASP A 17 -0.67 -22.47 19.96
N ARG A 18 -0.91 -21.46 19.11
CA ARG A 18 -2.20 -20.86 18.78
C ARG A 18 -2.12 -20.18 17.41
N CYS A 19 -3.28 -19.83 16.82
CA CYS A 19 -3.32 -19.02 15.61
C CYS A 19 -2.66 -17.66 15.86
N PRO A 20 -1.71 -17.20 15.00
CA PRO A 20 -1.17 -15.85 15.07
C PRO A 20 -2.26 -14.79 14.86
N VAL A 21 -2.11 -13.67 15.56
CA VAL A 21 -3.01 -12.51 15.44
C VAL A 21 -2.24 -11.34 14.84
N ASP A 22 -2.82 -10.72 13.84
CA ASP A 22 -2.34 -9.46 13.25
C ASP A 22 -3.38 -8.35 13.42
N LEU A 23 -2.98 -7.26 14.07
CA LEU A 23 -3.73 -6.01 14.14
C LEU A 23 -2.84 -4.87 13.65
N ALA A 24 -3.19 -4.30 12.50
CA ALA A 24 -2.57 -3.10 11.92
C ALA A 24 -1.08 -3.23 11.58
N ALA A 25 -0.55 -4.44 11.35
CA ALA A 25 0.79 -4.57 10.79
C ALA A 25 0.84 -4.07 9.33
N THR A 26 -0.29 -4.13 8.63
CA THR A 26 -0.44 -3.61 7.25
C THR A 26 -1.72 -2.77 7.13
N ALA A 27 -1.92 -2.13 5.98
CA ALA A 27 -3.18 -1.44 5.70
C ALA A 27 -4.37 -2.42 5.66
N GLN A 28 -4.17 -3.66 5.21
CA GLN A 28 -5.19 -4.70 5.10
C GLN A 28 -5.71 -5.19 6.45
N THR A 29 -4.89 -5.13 7.47
CA THR A 29 -5.24 -5.49 8.87
C THR A 29 -5.45 -4.25 9.74
N GLY A 30 -5.40 -3.05 9.12
CA GLY A 30 -5.55 -1.76 9.77
C GLY A 30 -6.98 -1.49 10.26
N MET A 31 -7.08 -0.54 11.18
CA MET A 31 -8.35 -0.09 11.73
C MET A 31 -8.50 1.42 11.53
N ASN A 32 -9.66 1.85 11.03
CA ASN A 32 -9.98 3.28 10.92
C ASN A 32 -9.85 3.97 12.29
N ALA A 33 -9.28 5.17 12.31
CA ALA A 33 -8.92 5.88 13.52
C ALA A 33 -10.11 6.13 14.46
N SER A 34 -11.31 6.38 13.93
CA SER A 34 -12.52 6.56 14.76
C SER A 34 -12.88 5.28 15.49
N THR A 35 -12.80 4.14 14.82
CA THR A 35 -13.04 2.82 15.43
C THR A 35 -11.96 2.51 16.45
N LEU A 36 -10.70 2.75 16.10
CA LEU A 36 -9.56 2.54 17.00
C LEU A 36 -9.64 3.39 18.26
N TYR A 37 -9.98 4.68 18.13
CA TYR A 37 -10.17 5.60 19.26
C TYR A 37 -11.26 5.11 20.23
N ARG A 38 -12.41 4.69 19.68
CA ARG A 38 -13.52 4.14 20.49
C ARG A 38 -13.17 2.81 21.14
N LEU A 39 -12.44 1.93 20.42
CA LEU A 39 -11.97 0.66 20.96
C LEU A 39 -11.02 0.87 22.15
N ARG A 40 -10.04 1.78 21.99
CA ARG A 40 -9.11 2.13 23.08
C ARG A 40 -9.87 2.64 24.31
N ALA A 41 -10.81 3.55 24.11
CA ALA A 41 -11.65 4.07 25.21
C ALA A 41 -12.47 2.97 25.89
N ALA A 42 -13.09 2.07 25.13
CA ALA A 42 -13.88 0.95 25.66
C ALA A 42 -13.04 -0.05 26.48
N LEU A 43 -11.75 -0.18 26.13
CA LEU A 43 -10.78 -1.04 26.84
C LEU A 43 -10.06 -0.31 28.00
N GLY A 44 -10.41 0.96 28.26
CA GLY A 44 -9.78 1.75 29.34
C GLY A 44 -8.36 2.21 29.05
N LEU A 45 -7.95 2.22 27.79
CA LEU A 45 -6.65 2.73 27.35
C LEU A 45 -6.71 4.26 27.19
N SER A 46 -5.51 4.90 27.12
CA SER A 46 -5.41 6.35 26.98
C SER A 46 -6.22 6.89 25.78
N PRO A 47 -6.99 7.98 25.94
CA PRO A 47 -7.74 8.65 24.89
C PRO A 47 -6.86 9.62 24.05
N ASP A 48 -5.59 9.33 23.89
CA ASP A 48 -4.68 10.17 23.10
C ASP A 48 -5.13 10.23 21.63
N PRO A 49 -4.86 11.35 20.93
CA PRO A 49 -5.14 11.45 19.50
C PRO A 49 -4.43 10.36 18.70
N ILE A 50 -5.16 9.71 17.80
CA ILE A 50 -4.64 8.59 17.00
C ILE A 50 -3.73 9.13 15.90
N ARG A 51 -2.50 8.63 15.78
CA ARG A 51 -1.63 8.92 14.65
C ARG A 51 -2.11 8.17 13.41
N ILE A 52 -2.26 8.88 12.29
CA ILE A 52 -2.70 8.29 11.02
C ILE A 52 -1.48 7.79 10.26
N VAL A 53 -1.33 6.48 10.15
CA VAL A 53 -0.21 5.83 9.44
C VAL A 53 -0.52 5.62 7.97
N GLU A 54 -1.80 5.45 7.60
CA GLU A 54 -2.27 5.36 6.21
C GLU A 54 -3.46 6.33 6.03
N PRO A 55 -3.25 7.46 5.31
CA PRO A 55 -4.21 8.55 5.29
C PRO A 55 -5.40 8.33 4.34
N ALA A 56 -5.33 7.48 3.31
CA ALA A 56 -6.45 7.29 2.40
C ALA A 56 -7.64 6.65 3.12
N GLN A 57 -7.42 5.58 3.86
CA GLN A 57 -8.44 4.89 4.65
C GLN A 57 -8.54 5.41 6.09
N MET A 58 -7.74 6.42 6.44
CA MET A 58 -7.64 6.98 7.81
C MET A 58 -7.29 5.91 8.84
N LEU A 59 -6.32 5.02 8.53
CA LEU A 59 -5.90 3.97 9.44
C LEU A 59 -4.95 4.51 10.50
N GLY A 60 -5.23 4.14 11.74
CA GLY A 60 -4.50 4.61 12.90
C GLY A 60 -3.43 3.65 13.41
N ASP A 61 -2.40 4.21 14.04
CA ASP A 61 -1.45 3.45 14.85
C ASP A 61 -2.18 2.92 16.10
N PRO A 62 -2.26 1.59 16.30
CA PRO A 62 -2.97 1.01 17.45
C PRO A 62 -2.29 1.30 18.79
N GLY A 63 -0.98 1.57 18.79
CA GLY A 63 -0.16 1.68 19.99
C GLY A 63 0.21 0.31 20.57
N GLU A 64 1.36 0.25 21.21
CA GLU A 64 1.90 -1.02 21.75
C GLU A 64 1.03 -1.60 22.88
N ASP A 65 0.38 -0.75 23.66
CA ASP A 65 -0.53 -1.13 24.73
C ASP A 65 -1.74 -1.93 24.22
N LEU A 66 -2.35 -1.48 23.12
CA LEU A 66 -3.45 -2.22 22.50
C LEU A 66 -2.96 -3.51 21.83
N LEU A 67 -1.83 -3.47 21.12
CA LEU A 67 -1.25 -4.69 20.51
C LEU A 67 -1.00 -5.78 21.57
N LYS A 68 -0.44 -5.42 22.72
CA LYS A 68 -0.26 -6.35 23.84
C LYS A 68 -1.56 -6.88 24.41
N LEU A 69 -2.55 -6.00 24.58
CA LEU A 69 -3.85 -6.38 25.15
C LEU A 69 -4.62 -7.37 24.27
N VAL A 70 -4.58 -7.20 22.95
CA VAL A 70 -5.25 -8.11 21.99
C VAL A 70 -4.40 -9.33 21.66
N GLY A 71 -3.15 -9.39 22.12
CA GLY A 71 -2.23 -10.48 21.85
C GLY A 71 -1.77 -10.54 20.39
N SER A 72 -1.53 -9.38 19.77
CA SER A 72 -0.97 -9.31 18.41
C SER A 72 0.39 -9.99 18.37
N ASP A 73 0.68 -10.68 17.27
CA ASP A 73 1.93 -11.38 17.03
C ASP A 73 2.78 -10.68 15.96
N VAL A 74 2.25 -9.66 15.31
CA VAL A 74 2.84 -9.03 14.14
C VAL A 74 2.88 -7.52 14.30
N VAL A 75 3.92 -6.89 13.76
CA VAL A 75 4.04 -5.43 13.60
C VAL A 75 4.54 -5.10 12.21
N GLY A 76 4.15 -3.93 11.70
CA GLY A 76 4.58 -3.43 10.40
C GLY A 76 5.84 -2.56 10.50
N LEU A 77 6.77 -2.78 9.59
CA LEU A 77 7.82 -1.79 9.27
C LEU A 77 7.27 -0.86 8.20
N TRP A 78 6.61 0.22 8.64
CA TRP A 78 5.98 1.21 7.79
C TRP A 78 7.01 2.09 7.08
N ASN A 79 6.67 2.54 5.86
CA ASN A 79 7.47 3.52 5.14
C ASN A 79 7.33 4.92 5.78
N ARG A 80 8.31 5.79 5.55
CA ARG A 80 8.23 7.19 5.95
C ARG A 80 7.22 7.98 5.10
N GLY A 81 7.19 7.70 3.79
CA GLY A 81 6.20 8.25 2.87
C GLY A 81 4.86 7.53 2.99
N ASN A 82 3.80 8.21 2.61
CA ASN A 82 2.46 7.67 2.58
C ASN A 82 1.81 7.79 1.20
N PHE A 83 0.56 7.38 1.10
CA PHE A 83 -0.21 7.28 -0.14
C PHE A 83 -0.30 8.61 -0.93
N TYR A 84 -0.20 9.77 -0.25
CA TYR A 84 -0.25 11.09 -0.88
C TYR A 84 1.12 11.74 -1.09
N GLY A 85 2.23 11.00 -0.85
CA GLY A 85 3.58 11.45 -1.14
C GLY A 85 4.23 12.33 -0.07
N TYR A 86 3.55 12.65 1.03
CA TYR A 86 4.18 13.33 2.17
C TYR A 86 4.62 12.32 3.24
N ARG A 87 5.43 12.80 4.21
CA ARG A 87 6.01 11.93 5.25
C ARG A 87 5.13 11.87 6.50
N ASN A 88 5.08 10.68 7.10
CA ASN A 88 4.44 10.42 8.39
C ASN A 88 5.34 10.87 9.55
N GLU A 89 5.70 12.15 9.58
CA GLU A 89 6.55 12.80 10.59
C GLU A 89 6.06 14.22 10.85
N ASN A 90 6.61 14.90 11.87
CA ASN A 90 6.22 16.29 12.24
C ASN A 90 4.70 16.41 12.45
N TRP A 91 4.15 15.50 13.20
CA TRP A 91 2.71 15.31 13.41
C TRP A 91 1.98 16.59 13.82
N LYS A 92 0.84 16.88 13.17
CA LYS A 92 -0.05 17.99 13.48
C LYS A 92 -1.47 17.53 13.79
N PRO A 93 -2.16 18.19 14.74
CA PRO A 93 -3.52 17.79 15.11
C PRO A 93 -4.51 18.05 13.98
N TRP A 94 -5.43 17.13 13.82
CA TRP A 94 -6.60 17.26 12.94
C TRP A 94 -7.82 16.62 13.62
N MET A 95 -9.01 16.97 13.14
CA MET A 95 -10.26 16.47 13.70
C MET A 95 -11.07 15.80 12.60
N MET A 96 -11.43 14.53 12.78
CA MET A 96 -12.33 13.83 11.85
C MET A 96 -13.75 14.38 11.96
N SER A 97 -14.59 14.10 10.96
CA SER A 97 -15.98 14.58 10.91
C SER A 97 -16.85 14.17 12.09
N ASP A 98 -16.52 13.05 12.74
CA ASP A 98 -17.20 12.52 13.93
C ASP A 98 -16.57 12.99 15.26
N ALA A 99 -15.76 14.05 15.21
CA ALA A 99 -15.00 14.61 16.33
C ALA A 99 -13.95 13.68 16.94
N THR A 100 -13.49 12.65 16.22
CA THR A 100 -12.33 11.86 16.63
C THR A 100 -11.05 12.67 16.46
N PRO A 101 -10.26 12.89 17.54
CA PRO A 101 -8.99 13.61 17.43
C PRO A 101 -7.91 12.69 16.82
N VAL A 102 -7.22 13.20 15.82
CA VAL A 102 -6.13 12.48 15.14
C VAL A 102 -4.90 13.35 14.96
N MET A 103 -3.77 12.71 14.68
CA MET A 103 -2.52 13.35 14.30
C MET A 103 -2.18 12.97 12.86
N MET A 104 -2.16 13.95 11.98
CA MET A 104 -1.76 13.79 10.58
C MET A 104 -0.27 14.10 10.41
N GLY A 105 0.40 13.49 9.44
CA GLY A 105 1.76 13.87 9.07
C GLY A 105 1.85 15.35 8.70
N GLY A 106 2.96 16.01 9.02
CA GLY A 106 3.12 17.46 8.89
C GLY A 106 2.91 18.02 7.48
N GLY A 107 3.11 17.19 6.46
CA GLY A 107 2.84 17.54 5.05
C GLY A 107 1.37 17.39 4.61
N PHE A 108 0.46 17.02 5.49
CA PHE A 108 -0.97 16.95 5.15
C PHE A 108 -1.55 18.35 4.91
N GLU A 109 -1.71 18.73 3.64
CA GLU A 109 -2.32 19.99 3.22
C GLU A 109 -3.67 19.73 2.54
N TYR A 110 -4.67 20.54 2.90
CA TYR A 110 -6.04 20.32 2.46
C TYR A 110 -6.84 21.61 2.36
N ASP A 111 -7.94 21.57 1.62
CA ASP A 111 -9.00 22.57 1.60
C ASP A 111 -10.34 21.95 2.01
N VAL A 112 -11.25 22.77 2.50
CA VAL A 112 -12.64 22.37 2.75
C VAL A 112 -13.53 23.26 1.88
N ASP A 113 -14.35 22.63 1.02
CA ASP A 113 -15.26 23.38 0.16
C ASP A 113 -16.58 23.79 0.87
N ALA A 114 -17.40 24.56 0.16
CA ALA A 114 -18.67 25.06 0.68
C ALA A 114 -19.69 23.94 1.04
N SER A 115 -19.50 22.72 0.52
CA SER A 115 -20.32 21.54 0.82
C SER A 115 -19.76 20.72 1.99
N GLY A 116 -18.63 21.13 2.57
CA GLY A 116 -17.96 20.44 3.68
C GLY A 116 -17.10 19.25 3.26
N ARG A 117 -16.79 19.09 1.96
CA ARG A 117 -15.84 18.07 1.50
C ARG A 117 -14.41 18.52 1.76
N THR A 118 -13.56 17.59 2.19
CA THR A 118 -12.13 17.84 2.41
C THR A 118 -11.34 17.34 1.21
N TRP A 119 -10.55 18.23 0.59
CA TRP A 119 -9.73 17.97 -0.59
C TRP A 119 -8.25 17.97 -0.21
N VAL A 120 -7.49 16.97 -0.64
CA VAL A 120 -6.06 16.79 -0.29
C VAL A 120 -5.15 17.09 -1.47
N TYR A 121 -4.02 17.71 -1.18
CA TYR A 121 -2.96 18.01 -2.14
C TYR A 121 -1.88 16.92 -2.17
N PRO A 122 -1.44 16.47 -3.36
CA PRO A 122 -0.30 15.55 -3.49
C PRO A 122 0.97 16.20 -2.93
N GLU A 123 1.79 15.42 -2.21
CA GLU A 123 3.00 15.87 -1.52
C GLU A 123 2.80 17.06 -0.55
N GLY A 124 1.55 17.45 -0.26
CA GLY A 124 1.22 18.68 0.45
C GLY A 124 1.46 19.96 -0.35
N ASP A 125 1.58 19.87 -1.65
CA ASP A 125 1.86 21.01 -2.53
C ASP A 125 0.58 21.70 -3.00
N ARG A 126 0.26 22.83 -2.38
CA ARG A 126 -0.94 23.63 -2.70
C ARG A 126 -0.94 24.27 -4.10
N SER A 127 0.14 24.17 -4.86
CA SER A 127 0.18 24.60 -6.25
C SER A 127 -0.32 23.54 -7.23
N ALA A 128 -0.42 22.26 -6.78
CA ALA A 128 -0.96 21.16 -7.56
C ALA A 128 -2.50 21.12 -7.52
N ARG A 129 -3.12 20.34 -8.40
CA ARG A 129 -4.55 19.99 -8.30
C ARG A 129 -4.75 19.01 -7.15
N HIS A 130 -5.94 19.00 -6.56
CA HIS A 130 -6.28 18.02 -5.52
C HIS A 130 -6.26 16.59 -6.07
N SER A 131 -5.68 15.67 -5.32
CA SER A 131 -5.57 14.25 -5.71
C SER A 131 -6.53 13.33 -4.97
N ALA A 132 -7.20 13.84 -3.92
CA ALA A 132 -8.17 13.04 -3.18
C ALA A 132 -9.25 13.91 -2.54
N VAL A 133 -10.38 13.28 -2.22
CA VAL A 133 -11.53 13.93 -1.57
C VAL A 133 -12.16 13.03 -0.52
N MET A 134 -12.46 13.61 0.65
CA MET A 134 -13.34 12.99 1.64
C MET A 134 -14.70 13.70 1.61
N PRO A 135 -15.81 12.98 1.39
CA PRO A 135 -17.16 13.55 1.46
C PRO A 135 -17.44 14.19 2.81
N ALA A 136 -18.37 15.16 2.85
CA ALA A 136 -18.84 15.72 4.11
C ALA A 136 -19.39 14.61 5.02
N GLY A 137 -18.89 14.52 6.25
CA GLY A 137 -19.21 13.42 7.16
C GLY A 137 -18.55 12.08 6.84
N GLY A 138 -17.68 12.04 5.84
CA GLY A 138 -16.89 10.85 5.47
C GLY A 138 -15.84 10.47 6.50
N SER A 139 -15.32 9.26 6.36
CA SER A 139 -14.30 8.69 7.26
C SER A 139 -13.06 8.17 6.53
N PHE A 140 -12.97 8.35 5.21
CA PHE A 140 -11.84 7.98 4.34
C PHE A 140 -11.83 8.88 3.08
N PHE A 141 -10.72 8.88 2.37
CA PHE A 141 -10.53 9.65 1.15
C PHE A 141 -10.61 8.76 -0.08
N ASP A 142 -11.32 9.21 -1.11
CA ASP A 142 -11.29 8.64 -2.46
C ASP A 142 -10.22 9.37 -3.30
N SER A 143 -9.44 8.62 -4.07
CA SER A 143 -8.54 9.20 -5.06
C SER A 143 -9.34 9.88 -6.17
N VAL A 144 -8.83 11.01 -6.65
CA VAL A 144 -9.45 11.79 -7.74
C VAL A 144 -8.49 11.83 -8.91
N ASP A 145 -9.02 11.53 -10.10
CA ASP A 145 -8.29 11.80 -11.33
C ASP A 145 -8.09 13.31 -11.49
N HIS A 146 -6.83 13.71 -11.54
CA HIS A 146 -6.41 15.11 -11.66
C HIS A 146 -5.41 15.31 -12.81
N ALA A 147 -5.27 14.29 -13.67
CA ALA A 147 -4.53 14.38 -14.92
C ALA A 147 -5.20 15.30 -15.93
N GLU A 148 -4.48 15.70 -16.96
CA GLU A 148 -5.13 16.22 -18.17
C GLU A 148 -5.95 15.12 -18.83
N PRO A 149 -7.15 15.44 -19.35
CA PRO A 149 -8.00 14.44 -19.98
C PRO A 149 -7.27 13.71 -21.12
N PHE A 150 -7.35 12.39 -21.12
CA PHE A 150 -6.83 11.55 -22.19
C PHE A 150 -8.02 11.09 -23.08
N ASP A 151 -7.89 11.25 -24.39
CA ASP A 151 -8.93 10.84 -25.35
C ASP A 151 -8.59 9.44 -25.89
N MET A 152 -9.31 8.44 -25.40
CA MET A 152 -9.14 7.04 -25.80
C MET A 152 -9.61 6.76 -27.24
N ASP A 153 -10.56 7.54 -27.76
CA ASP A 153 -11.16 7.30 -29.08
C ASP A 153 -10.25 7.77 -30.21
N ASP A 154 -9.48 8.84 -29.96
CA ASP A 154 -8.54 9.41 -30.94
C ASP A 154 -7.09 8.93 -30.73
N ALA A 155 -6.81 8.13 -29.68
CA ALA A 155 -5.45 7.68 -29.35
C ALA A 155 -4.96 6.58 -30.29
N GLU A 156 -3.76 6.77 -30.83
CA GLU A 156 -3.01 5.70 -31.49
C GLU A 156 -1.89 5.19 -30.56
N GLU A 157 -1.55 3.90 -30.65
CA GLU A 157 -0.50 3.29 -29.80
C GLU A 157 0.85 4.01 -29.96
N ALA A 158 1.12 4.62 -31.13
CA ALA A 158 2.32 5.41 -31.40
C ALA A 158 2.42 6.72 -30.59
N ASP A 159 1.30 7.23 -30.09
CA ASP A 159 1.24 8.48 -29.31
C ASP A 159 1.46 8.25 -27.81
N LEU A 160 1.41 6.98 -27.39
CA LEU A 160 1.54 6.59 -26.00
C LEU A 160 3.03 6.53 -25.56
N THR A 161 3.32 7.15 -24.43
CA THR A 161 4.69 7.24 -23.89
C THR A 161 4.80 6.68 -22.46
N PRO A 162 4.59 5.35 -22.27
CA PRO A 162 4.36 4.74 -20.96
C PRO A 162 5.43 5.11 -19.92
N ARG A 163 6.70 5.12 -20.29
CA ARG A 163 7.81 5.48 -19.39
C ARG A 163 7.83 6.96 -19.02
N GLN A 164 7.30 7.84 -19.84
CA GLN A 164 7.17 9.27 -19.50
C GLN A 164 5.90 9.55 -18.71
N ASP A 165 4.81 8.89 -19.07
CA ASP A 165 3.51 9.04 -18.44
C ASP A 165 3.54 8.62 -16.97
N PHE A 166 4.28 7.56 -16.65
CA PHE A 166 4.39 6.98 -15.29
C PHE A 166 5.74 7.24 -14.61
N LYS A 167 6.57 8.13 -15.15
CA LYS A 167 7.88 8.42 -14.55
C LYS A 167 7.80 8.96 -13.12
N GLY A 168 6.75 9.70 -12.80
CA GLY A 168 6.53 10.29 -11.47
C GLY A 168 5.97 9.31 -10.45
N ASP A 169 5.42 8.19 -10.90
CA ASP A 169 4.74 7.21 -10.03
C ASP A 169 5.71 6.27 -9.32
N PHE A 170 6.84 5.97 -9.94
CA PHE A 170 7.78 4.98 -9.45
C PHE A 170 9.14 5.59 -9.22
N SER A 171 9.64 5.52 -7.98
CA SER A 171 10.93 6.07 -7.60
C SER A 171 11.83 5.02 -6.93
N VAL A 172 13.12 5.14 -7.16
CA VAL A 172 14.12 4.38 -6.42
C VAL A 172 14.27 4.99 -5.04
N ALA A 173 14.27 4.14 -4.02
CA ALA A 173 14.40 4.54 -2.63
C ALA A 173 15.69 5.34 -2.37
N SER A 174 15.59 6.36 -1.55
CA SER A 174 16.71 7.21 -1.18
C SER A 174 17.60 6.55 -0.11
N GLU A 175 18.82 7.04 0.04
CA GLU A 175 19.69 6.64 1.15
C GLU A 175 19.05 6.96 2.53
N GLU A 176 18.22 7.99 2.60
CA GLU A 176 17.53 8.35 3.82
C GLU A 176 16.45 7.32 4.18
N ASP A 177 15.73 6.80 3.19
CA ASP A 177 14.78 5.69 3.39
C ASP A 177 15.51 4.43 3.83
N ALA A 178 16.64 4.09 3.19
CA ALA A 178 17.46 2.95 3.57
C ALA A 178 17.94 3.04 5.03
N ARG A 179 18.45 4.21 5.45
CA ARG A 179 18.85 4.45 6.86
C ARG A 179 17.69 4.34 7.84
N TYR A 180 16.51 4.81 7.44
CA TYR A 180 15.30 4.67 8.26
C TYR A 180 14.92 3.20 8.42
N TRP A 181 14.86 2.43 7.32
CA TRP A 181 14.53 1.01 7.35
C TRP A 181 15.54 0.19 8.18
N GLU A 182 16.82 0.49 8.06
CA GLU A 182 17.86 -0.15 8.88
C GLU A 182 17.61 0.10 10.37
N LYS A 183 17.44 1.38 10.75
CA LYS A 183 17.23 1.77 12.15
C LYS A 183 15.94 1.16 12.72
N GLU A 184 14.84 1.29 12.00
CA GLU A 184 13.53 0.88 12.51
C GLU A 184 13.36 -0.65 12.51
N SER A 185 13.86 -1.36 11.49
CA SER A 185 13.86 -2.82 11.50
C SER A 185 14.70 -3.38 12.65
N ARG A 186 15.84 -2.75 12.96
CA ARG A 186 16.67 -3.12 14.12
C ARG A 186 15.90 -2.95 15.42
N ARG A 187 15.27 -1.79 15.63
CA ARG A 187 14.45 -1.53 16.81
C ARG A 187 13.33 -2.56 16.98
N LEU A 188 12.53 -2.80 15.91
CA LEU A 188 11.44 -3.77 15.96
C LEU A 188 11.93 -5.19 16.24
N TYR A 189 13.06 -5.58 15.67
CA TYR A 189 13.59 -6.94 15.83
C TYR A 189 14.26 -7.17 17.19
N GLU A 190 15.05 -6.21 17.69
CA GLU A 190 15.86 -6.35 18.91
C GLU A 190 15.08 -5.99 20.18
N GLU A 191 14.13 -5.03 20.10
CA GLU A 191 13.41 -4.54 21.29
C GLU A 191 12.02 -5.21 21.46
N THR A 192 11.58 -6.04 20.48
CA THR A 192 10.28 -6.73 20.56
C THR A 192 10.39 -8.20 20.15
N GLU A 193 9.38 -8.98 20.53
CA GLU A 193 9.25 -10.39 20.12
C GLU A 193 8.26 -10.59 18.94
N TYR A 194 7.72 -9.51 18.39
CA TYR A 194 6.81 -9.57 17.23
C TYR A 194 7.51 -10.07 15.98
N ALA A 195 6.78 -10.76 15.13
CA ALA A 195 7.16 -10.90 13.72
C ALA A 195 7.02 -9.56 13.02
N VAL A 196 7.94 -9.25 12.11
CA VAL A 196 7.93 -7.97 11.38
C VAL A 196 7.52 -8.20 9.93
N VAL A 197 6.49 -7.50 9.49
CA VAL A 197 6.12 -7.39 8.08
C VAL A 197 6.73 -6.11 7.51
N GLY A 198 7.58 -6.25 6.51
CA GLY A 198 8.16 -5.12 5.79
C GLY A 198 7.20 -4.57 4.76
N LEU A 199 6.80 -3.31 4.89
CA LEU A 199 5.85 -2.65 4.01
C LEU A 199 6.56 -1.91 2.86
N LEU A 200 7.44 -2.61 2.11
CA LEU A 200 8.12 -1.98 0.98
C LEU A 200 7.13 -1.46 -0.05
N GLY A 201 6.14 -2.27 -0.42
CA GLY A 201 5.16 -1.89 -1.45
C GLY A 201 5.79 -1.67 -2.82
N GLY A 202 5.11 -0.89 -3.65
CA GLY A 202 5.67 -0.42 -4.93
C GLY A 202 5.39 -1.35 -6.12
N ALA A 203 4.86 -2.55 -5.92
CA ALA A 203 4.47 -3.45 -6.99
C ALA A 203 2.94 -3.61 -7.12
N GLY A 204 2.17 -2.59 -6.79
CA GLY A 204 0.74 -2.53 -7.08
C GLY A 204 0.51 -2.33 -8.57
N LEU A 205 0.83 -3.34 -9.39
CA LEU A 205 0.71 -3.26 -10.84
C LEU A 205 -0.75 -2.97 -11.22
N GLY A 206 -0.98 -1.82 -11.89
CA GLY A 206 -2.30 -1.44 -12.36
C GLY A 206 -3.37 -1.32 -11.27
N ASP A 207 -2.99 -1.10 -10.02
CA ASP A 207 -3.91 -0.89 -8.91
C ASP A 207 -4.78 0.34 -9.16
N VAL A 208 -6.08 0.12 -9.21
CA VAL A 208 -7.07 1.17 -9.54
C VAL A 208 -7.11 2.31 -8.52
N ALA A 209 -6.70 2.08 -7.27
CA ALA A 209 -6.60 3.11 -6.26
C ALA A 209 -5.35 4.00 -6.46
N CYS A 210 -4.28 3.42 -6.99
CA CYS A 210 -3.02 4.12 -7.26
C CYS A 210 -2.99 4.78 -8.65
N LEU A 211 -3.82 4.29 -9.57
CA LEU A 211 -3.84 4.72 -10.97
C LEU A 211 -4.01 6.23 -11.16
N PRO A 212 -4.86 6.96 -10.41
CA PRO A 212 -4.96 8.41 -10.52
C PRO A 212 -3.68 9.17 -10.12
N GLY A 213 -2.67 8.49 -9.59
CA GLY A 213 -1.42 9.10 -9.15
C GLY A 213 -1.58 9.98 -7.90
N PRO A 214 -2.16 9.49 -6.78
CA PRO A 214 -2.51 10.32 -5.64
C PRO A 214 -1.34 11.08 -4.99
N HIS A 215 -0.10 10.64 -5.24
CA HIS A 215 1.13 11.30 -4.81
C HIS A 215 1.84 12.08 -5.93
N VAL A 216 1.31 12.07 -7.16
CA VAL A 216 1.93 12.73 -8.32
C VAL A 216 1.25 14.07 -8.55
N LYS A 217 2.04 15.16 -8.66
CA LYS A 217 1.50 16.52 -8.85
C LYS A 217 0.88 16.73 -10.23
N GLU A 218 1.47 16.14 -11.25
CA GLU A 218 1.05 16.25 -12.65
C GLU A 218 1.03 14.86 -13.30
N PRO A 219 0.05 14.01 -12.97
CA PRO A 219 -0.05 12.68 -13.57
C PRO A 219 -0.38 12.81 -15.07
N ARG A 220 0.13 11.87 -15.86
CA ARG A 220 -0.02 11.83 -17.33
C ARG A 220 -0.43 10.44 -17.79
N GLY A 221 -0.89 10.33 -19.03
CA GLY A 221 -1.29 9.08 -19.64
C GLY A 221 -2.68 8.62 -19.17
N ILE A 222 -2.94 7.33 -19.27
CA ILE A 222 -4.25 6.75 -18.99
C ILE A 222 -4.43 6.58 -17.48
N ARG A 223 -5.31 7.42 -16.88
CA ARG A 223 -5.49 7.51 -15.42
C ARG A 223 -6.89 7.15 -14.93
N ARG A 224 -7.87 7.13 -15.80
CA ARG A 224 -9.23 6.73 -15.44
C ARG A 224 -9.31 5.21 -15.41
N MET A 225 -10.03 4.67 -14.43
CA MET A 225 -10.16 3.22 -14.22
C MET A 225 -10.76 2.51 -15.44
N ASP A 226 -11.81 3.07 -16.05
CA ASP A 226 -12.48 2.52 -17.23
C ASP A 226 -11.55 2.48 -18.45
N ASP A 227 -10.84 3.57 -18.72
CA ASP A 227 -9.86 3.69 -19.79
C ASP A 227 -8.67 2.75 -19.58
N TRP A 228 -8.18 2.64 -18.34
CA TRP A 228 -7.10 1.73 -18.00
C TRP A 228 -7.47 0.26 -18.19
N LEU A 229 -8.66 -0.13 -17.77
CA LEU A 229 -9.14 -1.49 -17.97
C LEU A 229 -9.33 -1.79 -19.47
N ALA A 230 -9.81 -0.83 -20.26
CA ALA A 230 -9.90 -0.95 -21.72
C ALA A 230 -8.50 -1.04 -22.38
N ALA A 231 -7.51 -0.31 -21.87
CA ALA A 231 -6.14 -0.33 -22.38
C ALA A 231 -5.47 -1.70 -22.35
N HIS A 232 -5.88 -2.58 -21.43
CA HIS A 232 -5.40 -3.98 -21.41
C HIS A 232 -5.73 -4.76 -22.70
N LEU A 233 -6.75 -4.35 -23.41
CA LEU A 233 -7.19 -4.96 -24.67
C LEU A 233 -6.78 -4.12 -25.88
N LEU A 234 -6.89 -2.80 -25.77
CA LEU A 234 -6.63 -1.87 -26.88
C LEU A 234 -5.15 -1.53 -27.04
N PHE A 235 -4.44 -1.36 -25.92
CA PHE A 235 -3.04 -0.95 -25.87
C PHE A 235 -2.21 -1.86 -24.94
N PRO A 236 -2.19 -3.19 -25.16
CA PRO A 236 -1.53 -4.13 -24.25
C PRO A 236 -0.02 -3.89 -24.13
N ALA A 237 0.64 -3.38 -25.15
CA ALA A 237 2.07 -3.06 -25.12
C ALA A 237 2.33 -1.84 -24.21
N TYR A 238 1.44 -0.85 -24.18
CA TYR A 238 1.52 0.27 -23.26
C TYR A 238 1.43 -0.21 -21.79
N VAL A 239 0.45 -1.03 -21.48
CA VAL A 239 0.27 -1.58 -20.12
C VAL A 239 1.49 -2.41 -19.69
N ASP A 240 1.99 -3.28 -20.58
CA ASP A 240 3.17 -4.12 -20.31
C ASP A 240 4.42 -3.28 -20.03
N GLU A 241 4.63 -2.19 -20.80
CA GLU A 241 5.79 -1.29 -20.59
C GLU A 241 5.67 -0.48 -19.28
N VAL A 242 4.47 -0.07 -18.86
CA VAL A 242 4.25 0.53 -17.52
C VAL A 242 4.63 -0.47 -16.43
N PHE A 243 4.18 -1.73 -16.55
CA PHE A 243 4.51 -2.78 -15.59
C PHE A 243 6.00 -3.14 -15.60
N ALA A 244 6.64 -3.13 -16.77
CA ALA A 244 8.08 -3.32 -16.88
C ALA A 244 8.85 -2.23 -16.13
N LEU A 245 8.49 -0.95 -16.30
CA LEU A 245 9.08 0.17 -15.58
C LEU A 245 8.91 0.02 -14.06
N GLN A 246 7.70 -0.28 -13.61
CA GLN A 246 7.42 -0.47 -12.19
C GLN A 246 8.21 -1.65 -11.61
N THR A 247 8.31 -2.78 -12.36
CA THR A 247 9.08 -3.95 -11.97
C THR A 247 10.58 -3.65 -11.87
N GLU A 248 11.13 -2.90 -12.82
CA GLU A 248 12.54 -2.47 -12.80
C GLU A 248 12.87 -1.66 -11.54
N VAL A 249 12.00 -0.70 -11.18
CA VAL A 249 12.16 0.10 -9.97
C VAL A 249 11.98 -0.77 -8.72
N MET A 250 10.98 -1.64 -8.71
CA MET A 250 10.73 -2.54 -7.57
C MET A 250 11.93 -3.46 -7.27
N LEU A 251 12.55 -4.02 -8.28
CA LEU A 251 13.73 -4.88 -8.09
C LEU A 251 14.93 -4.12 -7.52
N LYS A 252 15.13 -2.85 -7.92
CA LYS A 252 16.15 -1.99 -7.32
C LYS A 252 15.82 -1.68 -5.85
N ASN A 253 14.57 -1.38 -5.56
CA ASN A 253 14.12 -1.10 -4.20
C ASN A 253 14.22 -2.33 -3.30
N LEU A 254 13.91 -3.52 -3.79
CA LEU A 254 14.11 -4.78 -3.07
C LEU A 254 15.58 -5.00 -2.68
N GLU A 255 16.53 -4.72 -3.58
CA GLU A 255 17.96 -4.85 -3.26
C GLU A 255 18.39 -3.84 -2.17
N ILE A 256 17.97 -2.57 -2.28
CA ILE A 256 18.24 -1.55 -1.26
C ILE A 256 17.61 -1.95 0.07
N TYR A 257 16.35 -2.41 0.04
CA TYR A 257 15.61 -2.82 1.22
C TYR A 257 16.27 -4.02 1.90
N ARG A 258 16.68 -5.05 1.12
CA ARG A 258 17.40 -6.22 1.62
C ARG A 258 18.70 -5.83 2.34
N GLN A 259 19.46 -4.90 1.76
CA GLN A 259 20.69 -4.40 2.40
C GLN A 259 20.39 -3.67 3.70
N ALA A 260 19.30 -2.91 3.76
CA ALA A 260 18.90 -2.16 4.93
C ALA A 260 18.34 -3.04 6.05
N VAL A 261 17.42 -3.97 5.75
CA VAL A 261 16.68 -4.72 6.77
C VAL A 261 17.26 -6.12 7.06
N GLY A 262 17.98 -6.75 6.10
CA GLY A 262 18.54 -8.10 6.26
C GLY A 262 17.46 -9.12 6.67
N GLU A 263 17.79 -10.01 7.61
CA GLU A 263 16.88 -11.05 8.12
C GLU A 263 15.96 -10.57 9.27
N ARG A 264 15.85 -9.24 9.49
CA ARG A 264 15.04 -8.68 10.59
C ARG A 264 13.55 -8.66 10.31
N ILE A 265 13.13 -8.92 9.07
CA ILE A 265 11.72 -9.09 8.70
C ILE A 265 11.46 -10.55 8.31
N GLN A 266 10.24 -11.03 8.50
CA GLN A 266 9.81 -12.38 8.14
C GLN A 266 8.97 -12.41 6.87
N VAL A 267 8.27 -11.34 6.60
CA VAL A 267 7.35 -11.18 5.47
C VAL A 267 7.60 -9.84 4.81
N VAL A 268 7.56 -9.81 3.49
CA VAL A 268 7.56 -8.55 2.71
C VAL A 268 6.23 -8.40 1.97
N TRP A 269 5.56 -7.27 2.21
CA TRP A 269 4.37 -6.90 1.47
C TRP A 269 4.75 -6.35 0.09
N ILE A 270 4.25 -7.01 -0.96
CA ILE A 270 4.61 -6.73 -2.34
C ILE A 270 3.54 -5.89 -3.02
N SER A 271 2.29 -6.33 -2.97
CA SER A 271 1.21 -5.73 -3.75
C SER A 271 -0.13 -5.78 -3.03
N GLY A 272 -0.93 -4.73 -3.22
CA GLY A 272 -2.32 -4.64 -2.80
C GLY A 272 -3.28 -4.44 -3.97
N THR A 273 -2.89 -4.82 -5.18
CA THR A 273 -3.73 -4.65 -6.38
C THR A 273 -5.03 -5.43 -6.28
N ASP A 274 -6.14 -4.73 -6.38
CA ASP A 274 -7.46 -5.32 -6.44
C ASP A 274 -7.74 -5.88 -7.84
N PHE A 275 -8.02 -7.18 -7.93
CA PHE A 275 -8.32 -7.88 -9.18
C PHE A 275 -9.79 -8.26 -9.33
N GLY A 276 -10.63 -7.99 -8.35
CA GLY A 276 -12.02 -8.44 -8.39
C GLY A 276 -13.04 -7.46 -7.85
N THR A 277 -14.24 -7.55 -8.44
CA THR A 277 -15.47 -7.03 -7.88
C THR A 277 -16.10 -8.06 -6.94
N GLN A 278 -17.33 -7.83 -6.46
CA GLN A 278 -18.06 -8.78 -5.64
C GLN A 278 -18.39 -10.10 -6.38
N HIS A 279 -18.41 -10.10 -7.72
CA HIS A 279 -18.93 -11.22 -8.53
C HIS A 279 -17.97 -11.75 -9.59
N ALA A 280 -16.99 -10.95 -10.01
CA ALA A 280 -16.08 -11.29 -11.11
C ALA A 280 -14.73 -10.61 -10.93
N THR A 281 -13.73 -11.09 -11.67
CA THR A 281 -12.46 -10.39 -11.83
C THR A 281 -12.63 -9.16 -12.73
N PHE A 282 -11.85 -8.09 -12.50
CA PHE A 282 -11.80 -6.89 -13.37
C PHE A 282 -11.28 -7.22 -14.77
N ILE A 283 -10.35 -8.18 -14.84
CA ILE A 283 -9.72 -8.63 -16.09
C ILE A 283 -9.87 -10.15 -16.21
N GLY A 284 -9.92 -10.65 -17.44
CA GLY A 284 -9.95 -12.10 -17.68
C GLY A 284 -8.64 -12.79 -17.26
N PRO A 285 -8.69 -14.06 -16.83
CA PRO A 285 -7.48 -14.80 -16.45
C PRO A 285 -6.39 -14.86 -17.53
N ASP A 286 -6.77 -14.87 -18.81
CA ASP A 286 -5.77 -14.88 -19.90
C ASP A 286 -5.02 -13.54 -20.02
N VAL A 287 -5.70 -12.40 -19.76
CA VAL A 287 -5.07 -11.09 -19.70
C VAL A 287 -4.13 -11.00 -18.49
N PHE A 288 -4.58 -11.49 -17.33
CA PHE A 288 -3.74 -11.59 -16.13
C PHE A 288 -2.45 -12.40 -16.39
N ARG A 289 -2.58 -13.59 -16.97
CA ARG A 289 -1.45 -14.46 -17.31
C ARG A 289 -0.46 -13.83 -18.29
N ARG A 290 -0.96 -13.02 -19.21
CA ARG A 290 -0.14 -12.35 -20.21
C ARG A 290 0.57 -11.13 -19.67
N LEU A 291 -0.13 -10.24 -18.95
CA LEU A 291 0.37 -8.90 -18.57
C LEU A 291 0.87 -8.81 -17.13
N TYR A 292 0.24 -9.47 -16.16
CA TYR A 292 0.58 -9.31 -14.74
C TYR A 292 1.51 -10.41 -14.21
N LYS A 293 1.14 -11.66 -14.47
CA LYS A 293 1.84 -12.83 -13.91
C LYS A 293 3.34 -12.86 -14.19
N PRO A 294 3.86 -12.50 -15.37
CA PRO A 294 5.30 -12.51 -15.63
C PRO A 294 6.07 -11.52 -14.74
N HIS A 295 5.52 -10.33 -14.54
CA HIS A 295 6.14 -9.29 -13.70
C HIS A 295 6.12 -9.68 -12.22
N TYR A 296 4.98 -10.12 -11.70
CA TYR A 296 4.88 -10.60 -10.32
C TYR A 296 5.78 -11.81 -10.06
N LYS A 297 5.82 -12.76 -11.00
CA LYS A 297 6.71 -13.91 -10.88
C LYS A 297 8.17 -13.48 -10.78
N LYS A 298 8.60 -12.52 -11.60
CA LYS A 298 9.96 -11.98 -11.57
C LYS A 298 10.31 -11.35 -10.21
N ILE A 299 9.37 -10.63 -9.61
CA ILE A 299 9.53 -10.04 -8.29
C ILE A 299 9.63 -11.12 -7.20
N ASN A 300 8.70 -12.09 -7.20
CA ASN A 300 8.67 -13.16 -6.20
C ASN A 300 9.89 -14.08 -6.31
N ASP A 301 10.29 -14.44 -7.54
CA ASP A 301 11.51 -15.23 -7.78
C ASP A 301 12.74 -14.51 -7.21
N TRP A 302 12.81 -13.18 -7.37
CA TRP A 302 13.92 -12.41 -6.81
C TRP A 302 13.92 -12.48 -5.28
N VAL A 303 12.77 -12.31 -4.62
CA VAL A 303 12.64 -12.39 -3.16
C VAL A 303 13.08 -13.76 -2.66
N HIS A 304 12.57 -14.84 -3.25
CA HIS A 304 12.87 -16.21 -2.84
C HIS A 304 14.33 -16.63 -3.10
N GLN A 305 14.96 -16.06 -4.13
CA GLN A 305 16.37 -16.37 -4.43
C GLN A 305 17.37 -15.60 -3.57
N ASN A 306 16.99 -14.42 -3.07
CA ASN A 306 17.92 -13.50 -2.41
C ASN A 306 17.66 -13.31 -0.92
N THR A 307 16.55 -13.82 -0.38
CA THR A 307 16.14 -13.60 1.03
C THR A 307 15.50 -14.86 1.62
N GLY A 308 15.31 -14.85 2.95
CA GLY A 308 14.48 -15.83 3.65
C GLY A 308 13.03 -15.36 3.85
N TRP A 309 12.63 -14.24 3.26
CA TRP A 309 11.32 -13.64 3.47
C TRP A 309 10.21 -14.38 2.73
N LYS A 310 8.99 -14.29 3.26
CA LYS A 310 7.75 -14.70 2.58
C LYS A 310 7.12 -13.51 1.88
N THR A 311 6.59 -13.72 0.67
CA THR A 311 5.88 -12.71 -0.10
C THR A 311 4.43 -12.63 0.36
N PHE A 312 3.93 -11.40 0.58
CA PHE A 312 2.54 -11.15 0.95
C PHE A 312 1.86 -10.26 -0.09
N TYR A 313 0.68 -10.70 -0.51
CA TYR A 313 -0.20 -10.01 -1.46
C TYR A 313 -1.57 -9.80 -0.85
N HIS A 314 -2.26 -8.77 -1.31
CA HIS A 314 -3.67 -8.57 -1.08
C HIS A 314 -4.39 -8.37 -2.41
N SER A 315 -5.62 -8.82 -2.48
CA SER A 315 -6.56 -8.44 -3.52
C SER A 315 -7.99 -8.56 -3.00
N CYS A 316 -8.77 -7.50 -3.17
CA CYS A 316 -10.21 -7.57 -2.94
C CYS A 316 -10.93 -8.38 -4.03
N GLY A 317 -12.14 -8.85 -3.66
CA GLY A 317 -13.14 -9.32 -4.60
C GLY A 317 -13.08 -10.80 -4.95
N ALA A 318 -13.81 -11.16 -6.00
CA ALA A 318 -14.00 -12.55 -6.45
C ALA A 318 -12.79 -13.01 -7.28
N VAL A 319 -11.65 -13.23 -6.64
CA VAL A 319 -10.36 -13.59 -7.27
C VAL A 319 -10.13 -15.10 -7.40
N TYR A 320 -11.11 -15.94 -7.04
CA TYR A 320 -10.99 -17.39 -7.12
C TYR A 320 -10.45 -17.90 -8.48
N PRO A 321 -10.86 -17.35 -9.65
CA PRO A 321 -10.32 -17.76 -10.95
C PRO A 321 -8.81 -17.56 -11.12
N LEU A 322 -8.18 -16.70 -10.30
CA LEU A 322 -6.74 -16.36 -10.34
C LEU A 322 -5.93 -17.09 -9.26
N MET A 323 -6.56 -17.85 -8.35
CA MET A 323 -5.87 -18.47 -7.22
C MET A 323 -4.70 -19.37 -7.64
N GLN A 324 -4.90 -20.21 -8.70
CA GLN A 324 -3.83 -21.04 -9.23
C GLN A 324 -2.66 -20.20 -9.79
N ASP A 325 -2.96 -19.07 -10.41
CA ASP A 325 -1.97 -18.16 -10.96
C ASP A 325 -1.16 -17.50 -9.84
N PHE A 326 -1.77 -17.13 -8.70
CA PHE A 326 -1.06 -16.64 -7.52
C PHE A 326 -0.09 -17.67 -6.96
N VAL A 327 -0.49 -18.93 -6.86
CA VAL A 327 0.39 -20.03 -6.43
C VAL A 327 1.56 -20.21 -7.41
N GLU A 328 1.30 -20.23 -8.72
CA GLU A 328 2.32 -20.45 -9.75
C GLU A 328 3.30 -19.28 -9.89
N MET A 329 2.90 -18.05 -9.56
CA MET A 329 3.82 -16.92 -9.52
C MET A 329 4.57 -16.78 -8.20
N GLY A 330 4.36 -17.70 -7.24
CA GLY A 330 5.14 -17.79 -6.01
C GLY A 330 4.66 -16.89 -4.89
N VAL A 331 3.35 -16.62 -4.78
CA VAL A 331 2.79 -15.93 -3.60
C VAL A 331 2.77 -16.88 -2.42
N ASP A 332 3.37 -16.50 -1.29
CA ASP A 332 3.37 -17.30 -0.07
C ASP A 332 2.14 -17.03 0.81
N ILE A 333 1.67 -15.76 0.86
CA ILE A 333 0.58 -15.32 1.72
C ILE A 333 -0.36 -14.43 0.88
N LEU A 334 -1.66 -14.76 0.90
CA LEU A 334 -2.71 -13.98 0.24
C LEU A 334 -3.84 -13.70 1.25
#